data_6b814468f0d1984e419ef4f70103fad0
#
_entry.id   6b814468f0d1984e419ef4f70103fad0
#
_cell.length_a   1.000
_cell.length_b   1.000
_cell.length_c   1.000
_cell.angle_alpha   90.00
_cell.angle_beta   90.00
_cell.angle_gamma   90.00
#
_symmetry.space_group_name_H-M   'P 1'
#
loop_
_entity.id
_entity.type
_entity.pdbx_description
1 polymer ?
#
loop_
_entity_poly.entity_id
_entity_poly.type
_entity_poly.pdbx_seq_one_letter_code
_entity_poly.pdbx_strand_id
1 'polypeptide(L)'
;MAAERDQLQADRPEGCWCLGLGGRIPVALAQITKPEDERDWPMSWREFCSCEEGQAAEREADRILREYQVESRAIRLKRILGRASFGHYQGQTWNSYLALVEQRIGRVPRSVTAVVKQLRLCAQPGSTTWFYIWGPYGTGKTAALVVIMDELLDAHPDLVITTIGEMLEKVQATFGHKAGDEGSSTDDVIQAYRETSLLLVDDLGNENESTTPWARTTVWRMLNERYMAGDKRTGFTSNLSPEALEESLGAAVAQRILEDVLEVDMSICPNLRER
;
A
#
# COMPACT_ATOMS: atom_id res chain seq x y z
N MET A 1 29.43 45.74 -6.01
CA MET A 1 28.91 44.76 -5.03
C MET A 1 28.18 45.40 -3.83
N ALA A 2 28.74 46.41 -3.12
CA ALA A 2 27.99 47.09 -2.04
C ALA A 2 26.86 47.99 -2.56
N ALA A 3 27.09 48.79 -3.63
CA ALA A 3 26.09 49.66 -4.23
C ALA A 3 24.92 48.92 -4.91
N GLU A 4 25.13 47.73 -5.42
CA GLU A 4 24.06 46.88 -5.97
C GLU A 4 23.18 46.26 -4.85
N ARG A 5 23.76 46.00 -3.68
CA ARG A 5 23.01 45.55 -2.50
C ARG A 5 22.07 46.67 -1.98
N ASP A 6 22.53 47.90 -1.97
CA ASP A 6 21.73 49.03 -1.47
C ASP A 6 20.56 49.39 -2.42
N GLN A 7 20.74 49.23 -3.74
CA GLN A 7 19.69 49.44 -4.73
C GLN A 7 18.60 48.36 -4.70
N LEU A 8 18.97 47.09 -4.43
CA LEU A 8 18.05 45.96 -4.21
C LEU A 8 17.25 46.10 -2.91
N GLN A 9 17.68 46.94 -1.96
CA GLN A 9 16.96 47.20 -0.72
C GLN A 9 15.87 48.29 -0.86
N ALA A 10 15.98 49.21 -1.82
CA ALA A 10 15.09 50.34 -1.95
C ALA A 10 13.74 50.02 -2.61
N ASP A 11 13.65 48.96 -3.42
CA ASP A 11 12.43 48.58 -4.17
C ASP A 11 11.62 47.43 -3.54
N ARG A 12 11.79 47.17 -2.23
CA ARG A 12 11.16 46.02 -1.57
C ARG A 12 9.80 46.34 -0.97
N PRO A 13 8.84 45.41 -1.04
CA PRO A 13 7.61 45.50 -0.26
C PRO A 13 7.93 45.57 1.25
N GLU A 14 7.16 46.38 2.00
CA GLU A 14 7.25 46.41 3.45
C GLU A 14 7.17 45.01 4.03
N GLY A 15 8.18 44.60 4.88
CA GLY A 15 8.23 43.29 5.51
C GLY A 15 8.96 42.20 4.73
N CYS A 16 9.53 42.49 3.55
CA CYS A 16 10.32 41.51 2.82
C CYS A 16 11.69 41.28 3.48
N TRP A 17 11.95 40.03 3.91
CA TRP A 17 13.18 39.61 4.60
C TRP A 17 14.10 38.71 3.73
N CYS A 18 13.64 38.25 2.56
CA CYS A 18 14.34 37.24 1.77
C CYS A 18 15.52 37.75 0.92
N LEU A 19 15.78 39.06 0.92
CA LEU A 19 16.88 39.69 0.14
C LEU A 19 16.85 39.34 -1.37
N GLY A 20 15.67 39.13 -1.96
CA GLY A 20 15.51 38.72 -3.35
C GLY A 20 15.81 37.22 -3.60
N LEU A 21 15.96 36.43 -2.53
CA LEU A 21 16.23 34.99 -2.61
C LEU A 21 14.95 34.14 -2.42
N GLY A 22 13.78 34.79 -2.35
CA GLY A 22 12.47 34.12 -2.25
C GLY A 22 12.17 33.47 -0.89
N GLY A 23 13.16 33.20 -0.10
CA GLY A 23 13.03 32.53 1.19
C GLY A 23 14.38 32.01 1.71
N ARG A 24 14.41 31.51 2.93
CA ARG A 24 15.52 30.67 3.40
C ARG A 24 15.34 29.30 2.77
N ILE A 25 15.84 29.13 1.56
CA ILE A 25 16.00 27.79 1.00
C ILE A 25 17.25 27.22 1.71
N PRO A 26 17.13 26.16 2.50
CA PRO A 26 18.34 25.48 2.97
C PRO A 26 19.14 25.08 1.74
N VAL A 27 20.44 25.27 1.77
CA VAL A 27 21.42 24.83 0.74
C VAL A 27 21.23 23.33 0.40
N ALA A 28 20.64 22.57 1.29
CA ALA A 28 20.21 21.19 1.10
C ALA A 28 19.22 20.95 -0.06
N LEU A 29 18.36 21.89 -0.46
CA LEU A 29 17.48 21.69 -1.61
C LEU A 29 18.22 21.69 -2.96
N ALA A 30 19.36 22.37 -3.05
CA ALA A 30 20.22 22.35 -4.23
C ALA A 30 21.16 21.12 -4.25
N GLN A 31 21.29 20.39 -3.15
CA GLN A 31 22.19 19.25 -2.98
C GLN A 31 21.47 17.96 -2.55
N ILE A 32 20.14 17.90 -2.63
CA ILE A 32 19.41 16.67 -2.30
C ILE A 32 19.68 15.62 -3.37
N THR A 33 20.81 14.96 -3.22
CA THR A 33 20.94 13.54 -3.56
C THR A 33 20.01 12.81 -2.60
N LYS A 34 18.91 12.27 -3.15
CA LYS A 34 17.86 11.45 -2.51
C LYS A 34 18.13 11.15 -1.03
N PRO A 35 17.35 11.69 -0.09
CA PRO A 35 17.43 11.24 1.30
C PRO A 35 17.04 9.77 1.33
N GLU A 36 17.84 8.94 1.99
CA GLU A 36 17.55 7.50 2.16
C GLU A 36 16.32 7.26 3.05
N ASP A 37 15.84 8.28 3.76
CA ASP A 37 14.69 8.22 4.66
C ASP A 37 13.77 9.44 4.48
N GLU A 38 12.49 9.21 4.11
CA GLU A 38 11.46 10.26 3.97
C GLU A 38 11.16 10.99 5.30
N ARG A 39 11.57 10.42 6.44
CA ARG A 39 11.34 10.96 7.79
C ARG A 39 12.26 12.11 8.14
N ASP A 40 13.35 12.28 7.40
CA ASP A 40 14.40 13.28 7.68
C ASP A 40 14.15 14.64 7.01
N TRP A 41 12.97 14.85 6.42
CA TRP A 41 12.59 16.15 5.88
C TRP A 41 11.99 17.02 6.97
N PRO A 42 12.70 18.02 7.48
CA PRO A 42 12.13 18.92 8.46
C PRO A 42 11.07 19.79 7.77
N MET A 43 9.80 19.47 7.97
CA MET A 43 8.65 20.27 7.56
C MET A 43 8.70 21.71 8.12
N SER A 44 9.54 21.96 9.11
CA SER A 44 9.71 23.24 9.81
C SER A 44 10.56 24.28 9.07
N TRP A 45 11.11 23.99 7.89
CA TRP A 45 12.07 24.87 7.18
C TRP A 45 11.45 25.62 6.01
N ARG A 46 10.13 25.61 5.87
CA ARG A 46 9.44 26.32 4.79
C ARG A 46 8.98 27.70 5.23
N GLU A 47 9.92 28.61 5.41
CA GLU A 47 9.58 30.02 5.52
C GLU A 47 9.86 30.69 4.18
N PHE A 48 8.80 31.02 3.43
CA PHE A 48 8.89 31.81 2.22
C PHE A 48 8.44 33.24 2.51
N CYS A 49 9.11 34.21 1.87
CA CYS A 49 8.71 35.60 1.95
C CYS A 49 7.39 35.82 1.21
N SER A 50 6.56 36.73 1.68
CA SER A 50 5.31 37.12 1.01
C SER A 50 5.49 37.97 -0.26
N CYS A 51 6.72 38.37 -0.59
CA CYS A 51 7.04 39.09 -1.84
C CYS A 51 6.89 38.15 -3.06
N GLU A 52 6.96 38.74 -4.26
CA GLU A 52 6.78 38.00 -5.51
C GLU A 52 7.82 36.88 -5.67
N GLU A 53 9.08 37.15 -5.35
CA GLU A 53 10.16 36.17 -5.37
C GLU A 53 9.93 35.04 -4.34
N GLY A 54 9.41 35.38 -3.15
CA GLY A 54 9.07 34.40 -2.12
C GLY A 54 7.95 33.46 -2.57
N GLN A 55 6.90 34.02 -3.14
CA GLN A 55 5.81 33.22 -3.71
C GLN A 55 6.26 32.37 -4.92
N ALA A 56 7.19 32.88 -5.73
CA ALA A 56 7.75 32.10 -6.83
C ALA A 56 8.59 30.93 -6.32
N ALA A 57 9.41 31.14 -5.28
CA ALA A 57 10.22 30.13 -4.63
C ALA A 57 9.34 29.05 -3.97
N GLU A 58 8.23 29.45 -3.33
CA GLU A 58 7.26 28.52 -2.74
C GLU A 58 6.62 27.63 -3.82
N ARG A 59 6.14 28.21 -4.93
CA ARG A 59 5.58 27.45 -6.05
C ARG A 59 6.58 26.46 -6.63
N GLU A 60 7.85 26.86 -6.77
CA GLU A 60 8.90 25.99 -7.29
C GLU A 60 9.24 24.87 -6.31
N ALA A 61 9.34 25.15 -5.01
CA ALA A 61 9.55 24.13 -3.98
C ALA A 61 8.41 23.11 -3.94
N ASP A 62 7.17 23.58 -4.08
CA ASP A 62 5.99 22.71 -4.15
C ASP A 62 5.96 21.86 -5.43
N ARG A 63 6.47 22.40 -6.55
CA ARG A 63 6.62 21.62 -7.79
C ARG A 63 7.62 20.49 -7.61
N ILE A 64 8.81 20.80 -7.10
CA ILE A 64 9.89 19.83 -6.85
C ILE A 64 9.41 18.74 -5.87
N LEU A 65 8.72 19.14 -4.82
CA LEU A 65 8.20 18.17 -3.84
C LEU A 65 7.17 17.24 -4.47
N ARG A 66 6.24 17.76 -5.27
CA ARG A 66 5.26 16.92 -5.96
C ARG A 66 5.93 15.94 -6.92
N GLU A 67 6.92 16.39 -7.69
CA GLU A 67 7.69 15.53 -8.59
C GLU A 67 8.41 14.40 -7.82
N TYR A 68 9.05 14.75 -6.69
CA TYR A 68 9.70 13.78 -5.81
C TYR A 68 8.70 12.77 -5.22
N GLN A 69 7.54 13.23 -4.75
CA GLN A 69 6.51 12.34 -4.20
C GLN A 69 5.99 11.36 -5.25
N VAL A 70 5.76 11.83 -6.48
CA VAL A 70 5.33 10.97 -7.60
C VAL A 70 6.40 9.93 -7.94
N GLU A 71 7.67 10.34 -8.01
CA GLU A 71 8.78 9.42 -8.30
C GLU A 71 8.97 8.38 -7.17
N SER A 72 8.98 8.82 -5.92
CA SER A 72 9.10 7.96 -4.75
C SER A 72 7.97 6.94 -4.67
N ARG A 73 6.74 7.40 -4.94
CA ARG A 73 5.56 6.53 -4.99
C ARG A 73 5.69 5.46 -6.09
N ALA A 74 6.13 5.86 -7.28
CA ALA A 74 6.32 4.93 -8.40
C ALA A 74 7.40 3.87 -8.12
N ILE A 75 8.52 4.28 -7.49
CA ILE A 75 9.59 3.36 -7.07
C ILE A 75 9.07 2.37 -6.02
N ARG A 76 8.32 2.87 -5.03
CA ARG A 76 7.73 2.05 -3.97
C ARG A 76 6.74 1.04 -4.54
N LEU A 77 5.82 1.48 -5.41
CA LEU A 77 4.87 0.62 -6.10
C LEU A 77 5.57 -0.48 -6.89
N LYS A 78 6.59 -0.13 -7.69
CA LYS A 78 7.38 -1.08 -8.46
C LYS A 78 8.09 -2.11 -7.56
N ARG A 79 8.62 -1.68 -6.41
CA ARG A 79 9.29 -2.57 -5.45
C ARG A 79 8.31 -3.56 -4.81
N ILE A 80 7.11 -3.10 -4.45
CA ILE A 80 6.06 -3.94 -3.85
C ILE A 80 5.55 -4.95 -4.87
N LEU A 81 5.14 -4.51 -6.06
CA LEU A 81 4.58 -5.36 -7.10
C LEU A 81 5.64 -6.28 -7.75
N GLY A 82 6.90 -5.85 -7.80
CA GLY A 82 7.98 -6.65 -8.37
C GLY A 82 8.47 -7.80 -7.48
N ARG A 83 8.18 -7.77 -6.17
CA ARG A 83 8.51 -8.85 -5.23
C ARG A 83 7.46 -9.96 -5.18
N ALA A 84 6.23 -9.60 -5.45
CA ALA A 84 5.10 -10.49 -5.54
C ALA A 84 4.69 -10.60 -7.02
N SER A 85 4.09 -11.70 -7.43
CA SER A 85 3.67 -11.97 -8.83
C SER A 85 2.55 -11.05 -9.33
N PHE A 86 2.46 -9.83 -8.78
CA PHE A 86 1.38 -8.86 -9.03
C PHE A 86 1.71 -7.81 -10.10
N GLY A 87 2.93 -7.84 -10.68
CA GLY A 87 3.39 -6.79 -11.60
C GLY A 87 2.50 -6.55 -12.82
N HIS A 88 1.80 -7.59 -13.30
CA HIS A 88 0.90 -7.48 -14.44
C HIS A 88 -0.42 -6.73 -14.14
N TYR A 89 -0.72 -6.46 -12.87
CA TYR A 89 -1.85 -5.64 -12.45
C TYR A 89 -1.48 -4.16 -12.23
N GLN A 90 -0.23 -3.78 -12.46
CA GLN A 90 0.21 -2.39 -12.31
C GLN A 90 -0.62 -1.45 -13.19
N GLY A 91 -1.09 -0.33 -12.62
CA GLY A 91 -1.91 0.64 -13.32
C GLY A 91 -3.40 0.27 -13.46
N GLN A 92 -3.83 -0.83 -12.85
CA GLN A 92 -5.25 -1.15 -12.73
C GLN A 92 -5.97 -0.09 -11.89
N THR A 93 -7.20 0.22 -12.29
CA THR A 93 -8.10 1.15 -11.59
C THR A 93 -9.51 0.57 -11.56
N TRP A 94 -10.40 1.12 -10.74
CA TRP A 94 -11.81 0.73 -10.76
C TRP A 94 -12.45 0.94 -12.14
N ASN A 95 -12.04 2.00 -12.86
CA ASN A 95 -12.55 2.25 -14.20
C ASN A 95 -12.05 1.22 -15.21
N SER A 96 -10.78 0.81 -15.14
CA SER A 96 -10.26 -0.24 -16.01
C SER A 96 -10.91 -1.60 -15.71
N TYR A 97 -11.19 -1.90 -14.44
CA TYR A 97 -11.96 -3.09 -14.05
C TYR A 97 -13.36 -3.08 -14.67
N LEU A 98 -14.11 -1.98 -14.53
CA LEU A 98 -15.45 -1.85 -15.12
C LEU A 98 -15.42 -1.90 -16.65
N ALA A 99 -14.40 -1.33 -17.29
CA ALA A 99 -14.21 -1.42 -18.74
C ALA A 99 -13.98 -2.87 -19.20
N LEU A 100 -13.20 -3.66 -18.44
CA LEU A 100 -13.03 -5.09 -18.70
C LEU A 100 -14.36 -5.86 -18.58
N VAL A 101 -15.17 -5.56 -17.58
CA VAL A 101 -16.50 -6.13 -17.43
C VAL A 101 -17.37 -5.79 -18.64
N GLU A 102 -17.40 -4.53 -19.05
CA GLU A 102 -18.18 -4.06 -20.21
C GLU A 102 -17.71 -4.75 -21.50
N GLN A 103 -16.41 -4.83 -21.71
CA GLN A 103 -15.82 -5.54 -22.85
C GLN A 103 -16.24 -7.02 -22.87
N ARG A 104 -16.35 -7.63 -21.69
CA ARG A 104 -16.63 -9.06 -21.52
C ARG A 104 -18.09 -9.43 -21.78
N ILE A 105 -19.03 -8.65 -21.28
CA ILE A 105 -20.46 -8.98 -21.30
C ILE A 105 -21.34 -7.93 -21.99
N GLY A 106 -20.71 -6.94 -22.65
CA GLY A 106 -21.40 -5.90 -23.44
C GLY A 106 -22.05 -4.78 -22.61
N ARG A 107 -22.01 -4.85 -21.28
CA ARG A 107 -22.54 -3.84 -20.36
C ARG A 107 -21.93 -3.99 -18.97
N VAL A 108 -22.08 -2.96 -18.12
CA VAL A 108 -21.79 -3.08 -16.69
C VAL A 108 -23.09 -3.27 -15.90
N PRO A 109 -23.33 -4.45 -15.30
CA PRO A 109 -24.51 -4.68 -14.47
C PRO A 109 -24.51 -3.80 -13.22
N ARG A 110 -25.68 -3.39 -12.74
CA ARG A 110 -25.83 -2.63 -11.48
C ARG A 110 -25.25 -3.39 -10.27
N SER A 111 -25.38 -4.72 -10.27
CA SER A 111 -24.80 -5.59 -9.23
C SER A 111 -23.28 -5.49 -9.17
N VAL A 112 -22.59 -5.50 -10.31
CA VAL A 112 -21.12 -5.33 -10.36
C VAL A 112 -20.73 -3.92 -9.91
N THR A 113 -21.49 -2.89 -10.28
CA THR A 113 -21.26 -1.52 -9.78
C THR A 113 -21.44 -1.45 -8.26
N ALA A 114 -22.38 -2.20 -7.68
CA ALA A 114 -22.54 -2.28 -6.23
C ALA A 114 -21.34 -2.96 -5.55
N VAL A 115 -20.82 -4.06 -6.13
CA VAL A 115 -19.58 -4.70 -5.65
C VAL A 115 -18.40 -3.74 -5.67
N VAL A 116 -18.20 -2.99 -6.76
CA VAL A 116 -17.11 -1.99 -6.83
C VAL A 116 -17.27 -0.92 -5.75
N LYS A 117 -18.50 -0.52 -5.40
CA LYS A 117 -18.71 0.41 -4.27
C LYS A 117 -18.28 -0.20 -2.94
N GLN A 118 -18.56 -1.49 -2.70
CA GLN A 118 -18.08 -2.19 -1.50
C GLN A 118 -16.56 -2.32 -1.48
N LEU A 119 -15.95 -2.68 -2.63
CA LEU A 119 -14.49 -2.74 -2.76
C LEU A 119 -13.81 -1.39 -2.44
N ARG A 120 -14.42 -0.27 -2.82
CA ARG A 120 -13.92 1.07 -2.46
C ARG A 120 -13.99 1.35 -0.95
N LEU A 121 -14.89 0.72 -0.21
CA LEU A 121 -14.88 0.81 1.26
C LEU A 121 -13.64 0.13 1.85
N CYS A 122 -13.14 -0.95 1.18
CA CYS A 122 -11.88 -1.58 1.55
C CYS A 122 -10.66 -0.67 1.30
N ALA A 123 -10.78 0.37 0.50
CA ALA A 123 -9.70 1.32 0.19
C ALA A 123 -9.79 2.62 1.02
N GLN A 124 -10.63 2.68 2.06
CA GLN A 124 -10.74 3.90 2.89
C GLN A 124 -9.50 4.09 3.76
N PRO A 125 -8.77 5.21 3.64
CA PRO A 125 -7.66 5.55 4.52
C PRO A 125 -8.14 5.70 5.98
N GLY A 126 -7.28 5.32 6.93
CA GLY A 126 -7.55 5.44 8.37
C GLY A 126 -8.51 4.40 8.95
N SER A 127 -9.07 3.49 8.15
CA SER A 127 -9.82 2.35 8.66
C SER A 127 -8.88 1.25 9.14
N THR A 128 -9.16 0.68 10.31
CA THR A 128 -8.47 -0.52 10.83
C THR A 128 -9.28 -1.80 10.60
N THR A 129 -10.52 -1.65 10.08
CA THR A 129 -11.40 -2.80 9.79
C THR A 129 -10.75 -3.71 8.76
N TRP A 130 -10.67 -4.98 9.08
CA TRP A 130 -10.22 -6.01 8.16
C TRP A 130 -11.23 -6.21 7.03
N PHE A 131 -10.81 -6.83 5.91
CA PHE A 131 -11.73 -7.13 4.82
C PHE A 131 -11.43 -8.49 4.18
N TYR A 132 -12.50 -9.11 3.69
CA TYR A 132 -12.48 -10.41 3.04
C TYR A 132 -13.22 -10.34 1.71
N ILE A 133 -12.47 -10.48 0.61
CA ILE A 133 -12.99 -10.43 -0.77
C ILE A 133 -12.99 -11.85 -1.31
N TRP A 134 -14.16 -12.39 -1.61
CA TRP A 134 -14.26 -13.76 -2.09
C TRP A 134 -15.11 -13.89 -3.35
N GLY A 135 -14.96 -15.03 -4.04
CA GLY A 135 -15.72 -15.36 -5.24
C GLY A 135 -14.96 -16.29 -6.17
N PRO A 136 -15.59 -16.78 -7.26
CA PRO A 136 -15.00 -17.72 -8.19
C PRO A 136 -13.71 -17.23 -8.85
N TYR A 137 -12.96 -18.15 -9.45
CA TYR A 137 -11.79 -17.81 -10.24
C TYR A 137 -12.15 -16.88 -11.39
N GLY A 138 -11.25 -15.95 -11.71
CA GLY A 138 -11.40 -15.05 -12.85
C GLY A 138 -12.26 -13.81 -12.61
N THR A 139 -12.89 -13.63 -11.44
CA THR A 139 -13.75 -12.46 -11.14
C THR A 139 -12.98 -11.16 -10.89
N GLY A 140 -11.62 -11.21 -10.83
CA GLY A 140 -10.77 -10.02 -10.67
C GLY A 140 -10.44 -9.65 -9.22
N LYS A 141 -10.53 -10.57 -8.26
CA LYS A 141 -10.19 -10.34 -6.84
C LYS A 141 -8.77 -9.79 -6.66
N THR A 142 -7.78 -10.44 -7.25
CA THR A 142 -6.38 -9.99 -7.21
C THR A 142 -6.21 -8.59 -7.81
N ALA A 143 -6.88 -8.29 -8.94
CA ALA A 143 -6.88 -6.95 -9.52
C ALA A 143 -7.48 -5.92 -8.56
N ALA A 144 -8.60 -6.24 -7.92
CA ALA A 144 -9.22 -5.39 -6.92
C ALA A 144 -8.30 -5.16 -5.71
N LEU A 145 -7.61 -6.21 -5.24
CA LEU A 145 -6.64 -6.10 -4.14
C LEU A 145 -5.49 -5.16 -4.49
N VAL A 146 -4.98 -5.21 -5.73
CA VAL A 146 -3.92 -4.32 -6.21
C VAL A 146 -4.42 -2.87 -6.33
N VAL A 147 -5.67 -2.64 -6.76
CA VAL A 147 -6.26 -1.28 -6.77
C VAL A 147 -6.40 -0.74 -5.34
N ILE A 148 -6.87 -1.56 -4.39
CA ILE A 148 -6.96 -1.18 -2.97
C ILE A 148 -5.57 -0.86 -2.42
N MET A 149 -4.57 -1.69 -2.72
CA MET A 149 -3.18 -1.46 -2.34
C MET A 149 -2.68 -0.10 -2.87
N ASP A 150 -2.93 0.19 -4.16
CA ASP A 150 -2.47 1.43 -4.78
C ASP A 150 -3.14 2.66 -4.14
N GLU A 151 -4.44 2.61 -3.85
CA GLU A 151 -5.17 3.69 -3.18
C GLU A 151 -4.73 3.91 -1.72
N LEU A 152 -4.23 2.87 -1.03
CA LEU A 152 -3.77 2.94 0.36
C LEU A 152 -2.26 3.14 0.53
N LEU A 153 -1.50 3.13 -0.58
CA LEU A 153 -0.04 3.13 -0.58
C LEU A 153 0.56 4.32 0.20
N ASP A 154 -0.04 5.50 0.09
CA ASP A 154 0.48 6.72 0.72
C ASP A 154 0.11 6.80 2.20
N ALA A 155 -0.99 6.16 2.62
CA ALA A 155 -1.40 6.08 4.01
C ALA A 155 -0.63 5.00 4.81
N HIS A 156 -0.05 4.00 4.11
CA HIS A 156 0.62 2.86 4.71
C HIS A 156 2.02 2.67 4.09
N PRO A 157 3.04 3.40 4.57
CA PRO A 157 4.39 3.37 4.00
C PRO A 157 5.07 2.00 4.11
N ASP A 158 4.70 1.19 5.07
CA ASP A 158 5.19 -0.16 5.35
C ASP A 158 4.28 -1.28 4.83
N LEU A 159 3.30 -0.94 3.97
CA LEU A 159 2.37 -1.89 3.37
C LEU A 159 3.08 -3.09 2.75
N VAL A 160 2.53 -4.29 3.01
CA VAL A 160 2.98 -5.55 2.41
C VAL A 160 1.80 -6.21 1.69
N ILE A 161 2.03 -6.62 0.43
CA ILE A 161 1.15 -7.52 -0.30
C ILE A 161 1.89 -8.82 -0.59
N THR A 162 1.23 -9.95 -0.39
CA THR A 162 1.81 -11.29 -0.53
C THR A 162 0.70 -12.32 -0.76
N THR A 163 1.07 -13.54 -1.13
CA THR A 163 0.15 -14.69 -1.06
C THR A 163 0.39 -15.47 0.21
N ILE A 164 -0.60 -16.29 0.62
CA ILE A 164 -0.41 -17.18 1.77
C ILE A 164 0.72 -18.19 1.50
N GLY A 165 0.85 -18.67 0.26
CA GLY A 165 1.92 -19.55 -0.15
C GLY A 165 3.31 -18.91 0.02
N GLU A 166 3.49 -17.69 -0.48
CA GLU A 166 4.75 -16.95 -0.33
C GLU A 166 5.10 -16.68 1.15
N MET A 167 4.10 -16.39 2.00
CA MET A 167 4.33 -16.23 3.43
C MET A 167 4.86 -17.54 4.06
N LEU A 168 4.21 -18.64 3.75
CA LEU A 168 4.58 -19.95 4.26
C LEU A 168 5.97 -20.39 3.76
N GLU A 169 6.28 -20.17 2.49
CA GLU A 169 7.59 -20.44 1.90
C GLU A 169 8.70 -19.62 2.57
N LYS A 170 8.48 -18.33 2.80
CA LYS A 170 9.45 -17.47 3.50
C LYS A 170 9.70 -17.92 4.92
N VAL A 171 8.65 -18.31 5.65
CA VAL A 171 8.78 -18.88 7.00
C VAL A 171 9.53 -20.20 6.96
N GLN A 172 9.27 -21.08 5.99
CA GLN A 172 9.97 -22.35 5.83
C GLN A 172 11.45 -22.17 5.45
N ALA A 173 11.75 -21.18 4.59
CA ALA A 173 13.13 -20.91 4.16
C ALA A 173 14.05 -20.49 5.30
N THR A 174 13.50 -20.04 6.43
CA THR A 174 14.30 -19.72 7.63
C THR A 174 14.71 -20.95 8.45
N PHE A 175 14.19 -22.13 8.10
CA PHE A 175 14.57 -23.37 8.80
C PHE A 175 16.01 -23.75 8.51
N GLY A 176 16.75 -24.02 9.56
CA GLY A 176 18.15 -24.45 9.49
C GLY A 176 19.16 -23.31 9.53
N HIS A 177 18.74 -22.05 9.46
CA HIS A 177 19.64 -20.94 9.75
C HIS A 177 19.99 -20.92 11.24
N LYS A 178 21.30 -20.96 11.54
CA LYS A 178 21.79 -20.81 12.90
C LYS A 178 21.88 -19.33 13.25
N ALA A 179 21.74 -19.00 14.53
CA ALA A 179 21.99 -17.64 15.01
C ALA A 179 23.41 -17.20 14.63
N GLY A 180 23.51 -16.20 13.73
CA GLY A 180 24.78 -15.72 13.20
C GLY A 180 25.01 -15.93 11.70
N ASP A 181 24.13 -16.69 11.00
CA ASP A 181 24.17 -16.76 9.54
C ASP A 181 23.64 -15.44 8.92
N GLU A 182 24.19 -15.06 7.75
CA GLU A 182 23.72 -13.92 6.98
C GLU A 182 22.33 -14.20 6.36
N GLY A 183 21.29 -14.15 7.18
CA GLY A 183 19.89 -14.38 6.75
C GLY A 183 18.91 -13.93 7.82
N SER A 184 17.69 -13.56 7.39
CA SER A 184 16.61 -13.21 8.33
C SER A 184 16.23 -14.44 9.15
N SER A 185 16.12 -14.29 10.46
CA SER A 185 15.58 -15.36 11.32
C SER A 185 14.07 -15.55 11.08
N THR A 186 13.53 -16.68 11.53
CA THR A 186 12.08 -16.90 11.51
C THR A 186 11.33 -15.76 12.23
N ASP A 187 11.87 -15.31 13.36
CA ASP A 187 11.26 -14.23 14.13
C ASP A 187 11.28 -12.91 13.37
N ASP A 188 12.34 -12.58 12.63
CA ASP A 188 12.39 -11.38 11.79
C ASP A 188 11.34 -11.40 10.68
N VAL A 189 11.18 -12.54 10.01
CA VAL A 189 10.17 -12.71 8.94
C VAL A 189 8.76 -12.58 9.51
N ILE A 190 8.47 -13.21 10.62
CA ILE A 190 7.16 -13.12 11.29
C ILE A 190 6.91 -11.71 11.80
N GLN A 191 7.92 -11.07 12.39
CA GLN A 191 7.81 -9.71 12.90
C GLN A 191 7.53 -8.72 11.78
N ALA A 192 8.16 -8.85 10.62
CA ALA A 192 7.90 -7.99 9.46
C ALA A 192 6.43 -8.04 9.03
N TYR A 193 5.82 -9.22 9.00
CA TYR A 193 4.39 -9.35 8.70
C TYR A 193 3.48 -8.89 9.84
N ARG A 194 3.89 -9.11 11.09
CA ARG A 194 3.12 -8.74 12.27
C ARG A 194 3.05 -7.23 12.45
N GLU A 195 4.16 -6.52 12.22
CA GLU A 195 4.27 -5.09 12.52
C GLU A 195 3.80 -4.18 11.39
N THR A 196 3.71 -4.65 10.14
CA THR A 196 3.23 -3.80 9.03
C THR A 196 1.82 -3.25 9.33
N SER A 197 1.61 -1.97 9.03
CA SER A 197 0.32 -1.30 9.28
C SER A 197 -0.81 -1.86 8.41
N LEU A 198 -0.48 -2.29 7.18
CA LEU A 198 -1.42 -2.93 6.27
C LEU A 198 -0.80 -4.18 5.64
N LEU A 199 -1.42 -5.34 5.89
CA LEU A 199 -1.08 -6.61 5.28
C LEU A 199 -2.18 -7.03 4.31
N LEU A 200 -1.82 -7.26 3.05
CA LEU A 200 -2.71 -7.76 2.01
C LEU A 200 -2.29 -9.17 1.62
N VAL A 201 -3.18 -10.13 1.80
CA VAL A 201 -2.93 -11.56 1.56
C VAL A 201 -3.85 -12.02 0.44
N ASP A 202 -3.27 -12.34 -0.71
CA ASP A 202 -4.00 -12.87 -1.86
C ASP A 202 -4.09 -14.40 -1.79
N ASP A 203 -5.20 -14.92 -2.33
CA ASP A 203 -5.46 -16.34 -2.58
C ASP A 203 -5.43 -17.22 -1.31
N LEU A 204 -6.09 -16.72 -0.24
CA LEU A 204 -6.26 -17.46 1.01
C LEU A 204 -7.11 -18.74 0.79
N GLY A 205 -6.70 -19.84 1.41
CA GLY A 205 -7.36 -21.15 1.29
C GLY A 205 -6.86 -21.97 0.10
N ASN A 206 -5.80 -21.51 -0.59
CA ASN A 206 -5.15 -22.21 -1.70
C ASN A 206 -3.75 -22.69 -1.29
N GLU A 207 -3.60 -23.10 -0.01
CA GLU A 207 -2.33 -23.56 0.51
C GLU A 207 -1.94 -24.90 -0.11
N ASN A 208 -0.68 -24.99 -0.53
CA ASN A 208 -0.13 -26.25 -1.00
C ASN A 208 -0.09 -27.29 0.11
N GLU A 209 -0.47 -28.53 -0.17
CA GLU A 209 -0.39 -29.67 0.76
C GLU A 209 1.04 -29.93 1.28
N SER A 210 2.06 -29.42 0.59
CA SER A 210 3.46 -29.50 0.99
C SER A 210 3.83 -28.61 2.20
N THR A 211 2.91 -27.76 2.66
CA THR A 211 3.18 -26.84 3.77
C THR A 211 3.21 -27.59 5.11
N THR A 212 4.28 -27.40 5.87
CA THR A 212 4.42 -28.06 7.18
C THR A 212 3.37 -27.55 8.18
N PRO A 213 2.83 -28.42 9.06
CA PRO A 213 1.89 -28.01 10.11
C PRO A 213 2.43 -26.87 10.99
N TRP A 214 3.74 -26.86 11.21
CA TRP A 214 4.40 -25.79 11.98
C TRP A 214 4.32 -24.44 11.29
N ALA A 215 4.60 -24.36 10.00
CA ALA A 215 4.54 -23.09 9.24
C ALA A 215 3.11 -22.54 9.25
N ARG A 216 2.11 -23.39 9.03
CA ARG A 216 0.69 -23.01 9.16
C ARG A 216 0.40 -22.44 10.54
N THR A 217 0.72 -23.18 11.61
CA THR A 217 0.48 -22.72 12.99
C THR A 217 1.16 -21.38 13.25
N THR A 218 2.37 -21.18 12.74
CA THR A 218 3.12 -19.94 12.93
C THR A 218 2.45 -18.76 12.23
N VAL A 219 2.03 -18.94 10.97
CA VAL A 219 1.30 -17.87 10.22
C VAL A 219 -0.05 -17.55 10.89
N TRP A 220 -0.81 -18.56 11.30
CA TRP A 220 -2.09 -18.34 11.99
C TRP A 220 -1.92 -17.65 13.33
N ARG A 221 -0.89 -18.00 14.09
CA ARG A 221 -0.56 -17.30 15.34
C ARG A 221 -0.25 -15.82 15.06
N MET A 222 0.54 -15.52 14.05
CA MET A 222 0.86 -14.15 13.65
C MET A 222 -0.39 -13.37 13.25
N LEU A 223 -1.31 -13.94 12.46
CA LEU A 223 -2.57 -13.30 12.11
C LEU A 223 -3.44 -13.04 13.34
N ASN A 224 -3.50 -14.00 14.30
CA ASN A 224 -4.21 -13.80 15.55
C ASN A 224 -3.59 -12.68 16.40
N GLU A 225 -2.26 -12.58 16.46
CA GLU A 225 -1.56 -11.50 17.16
C GLU A 225 -1.89 -10.14 16.52
N ARG A 226 -1.95 -10.05 15.18
CA ARG A 226 -2.39 -8.83 14.48
C ARG A 226 -3.84 -8.45 14.80
N TYR A 227 -4.74 -9.43 14.82
CA TYR A 227 -6.14 -9.22 15.19
C TYR A 227 -6.25 -8.68 16.63
N MET A 228 -5.55 -9.29 17.57
CA MET A 228 -5.56 -8.88 18.99
C MET A 228 -4.94 -7.50 19.24
N ALA A 229 -4.04 -7.04 18.38
CA ALA A 229 -3.45 -5.69 18.48
C ALA A 229 -4.49 -4.58 18.17
N GLY A 230 -5.47 -4.85 17.31
CA GLY A 230 -6.60 -3.96 17.02
C GLY A 230 -6.29 -2.72 16.18
N ASP A 231 -5.01 -2.39 16.00
CA ASP A 231 -4.52 -1.24 15.22
C ASP A 231 -3.94 -1.62 13.84
N LYS A 232 -3.80 -2.92 13.59
CA LYS A 232 -3.22 -3.47 12.36
C LYS A 232 -4.31 -3.90 11.39
N ARG A 233 -4.30 -3.34 10.20
CA ARG A 233 -5.26 -3.70 9.17
C ARG A 233 -4.79 -4.89 8.35
N THR A 234 -5.70 -5.83 8.02
CA THR A 234 -5.42 -6.96 7.14
C THR A 234 -6.54 -7.12 6.12
N GLY A 235 -6.18 -7.37 4.87
CA GLY A 235 -7.13 -7.66 3.80
C GLY A 235 -6.81 -9.00 3.15
N PHE A 236 -7.86 -9.76 2.81
CA PHE A 236 -7.73 -11.07 2.19
C PHE A 236 -8.52 -11.14 0.89
N THR A 237 -7.99 -11.92 -0.07
CA THR A 237 -8.81 -12.46 -1.14
C THR A 237 -8.85 -13.97 -1.07
N SER A 238 -9.95 -14.59 -1.53
CA SER A 238 -10.12 -16.04 -1.52
C SER A 238 -11.06 -16.51 -2.64
N ASN A 239 -10.91 -17.75 -3.04
CA ASN A 239 -11.87 -18.44 -3.89
C ASN A 239 -12.96 -19.14 -3.07
N LEU A 240 -12.82 -19.18 -1.75
CA LEU A 240 -13.73 -19.83 -0.83
C LEU A 240 -14.76 -18.82 -0.29
N SER A 241 -16.01 -19.26 -0.13
CA SER A 241 -16.99 -18.51 0.67
C SER A 241 -16.59 -18.56 2.14
N PRO A 242 -17.17 -17.72 3.02
CA PRO A 242 -16.96 -17.80 4.46
C PRO A 242 -17.14 -19.21 5.03
N GLU A 243 -18.20 -19.91 4.60
CA GLU A 243 -18.50 -21.28 5.06
C GLU A 243 -17.42 -22.27 4.57
N ALA A 244 -17.03 -22.19 3.30
CA ALA A 244 -16.00 -23.05 2.73
C ALA A 244 -14.61 -22.76 3.33
N LEU A 245 -14.36 -21.52 3.76
CA LEU A 245 -13.13 -21.15 4.48
C LEU A 245 -13.07 -21.83 5.86
N GLU A 246 -14.22 -21.87 6.55
CA GLU A 246 -14.32 -22.57 7.85
C GLU A 246 -14.05 -24.07 7.71
N GLU A 247 -14.59 -24.70 6.66
CA GLU A 247 -14.31 -26.10 6.36
C GLU A 247 -12.83 -26.36 6.04
N SER A 248 -12.18 -25.44 5.33
CA SER A 248 -10.78 -25.57 4.90
C SER A 248 -9.77 -25.32 6.03
N LEU A 249 -9.93 -24.24 6.81
CA LEU A 249 -8.98 -23.78 7.81
C LEU A 249 -9.33 -24.21 9.25
N GLY A 250 -10.57 -24.64 9.45
CA GLY A 250 -11.15 -24.92 10.76
C GLY A 250 -11.78 -23.68 11.40
N ALA A 251 -12.83 -23.90 12.20
CA ALA A 251 -13.68 -22.84 12.76
C ALA A 251 -12.90 -21.76 13.52
N ALA A 252 -11.91 -22.13 14.32
CA ALA A 252 -11.16 -21.19 15.15
C ALA A 252 -10.36 -20.16 14.31
N VAL A 253 -9.78 -20.59 13.19
CA VAL A 253 -8.98 -19.72 12.30
C VAL A 253 -9.92 -18.88 11.44
N ALA A 254 -10.93 -19.50 10.82
CA ALA A 254 -11.87 -18.83 9.97
C ALA A 254 -12.64 -17.75 10.76
N GLN A 255 -13.09 -18.05 11.97
CA GLN A 255 -13.76 -17.08 12.84
C GLN A 255 -12.89 -15.84 13.07
N ARG A 256 -11.59 -16.00 13.35
CA ARG A 256 -10.68 -14.87 13.54
C ARG A 256 -10.51 -14.00 12.29
N ILE A 257 -10.51 -14.62 11.12
CA ILE A 257 -10.39 -13.90 9.85
C ILE A 257 -11.69 -13.18 9.51
N LEU A 258 -12.84 -13.77 9.85
CA LEU A 258 -14.18 -13.29 9.44
C LEU A 258 -14.87 -12.46 10.52
N GLU A 259 -14.31 -12.37 11.74
CA GLU A 259 -14.89 -11.58 12.83
C GLU A 259 -14.72 -10.07 12.52
N ASP A 260 -15.81 -9.33 12.52
CA ASP A 260 -15.85 -7.88 12.31
C ASP A 260 -15.18 -7.40 11.00
N VAL A 261 -15.21 -8.22 9.93
CA VAL A 261 -14.63 -7.86 8.63
C VAL A 261 -15.66 -7.21 7.70
N LEU A 262 -15.16 -6.37 6.80
CA LEU A 262 -15.90 -5.95 5.63
C LEU A 262 -15.86 -7.08 4.59
N GLU A 263 -16.95 -7.83 4.46
CA GLU A 263 -17.08 -8.89 3.48
C GLU A 263 -17.54 -8.34 2.13
N VAL A 264 -16.86 -8.78 1.05
CA VAL A 264 -17.22 -8.44 -0.33
C VAL A 264 -17.36 -9.71 -1.17
N ASP A 265 -18.60 -10.01 -1.57
CA ASP A 265 -18.94 -11.13 -2.44
C ASP A 265 -18.79 -10.72 -3.91
N MET A 266 -17.83 -11.33 -4.60
CA MET A 266 -17.61 -11.18 -6.05
C MET A 266 -18.20 -12.36 -6.86
N SER A 267 -19.00 -13.25 -6.28
CA SER A 267 -19.58 -14.41 -6.99
C SER A 267 -20.48 -14.01 -8.15
N ILE A 268 -21.09 -12.83 -8.07
CA ILE A 268 -21.95 -12.26 -9.13
C ILE A 268 -21.16 -11.56 -10.23
N CYS A 269 -19.84 -11.41 -10.08
CA CYS A 269 -18.98 -10.80 -11.09
C CYS A 269 -18.67 -11.82 -12.20
N PRO A 270 -18.58 -11.36 -13.47
CA PRO A 270 -18.27 -12.27 -14.58
C PRO A 270 -16.83 -12.78 -14.50
N ASN A 271 -16.60 -13.96 -15.07
CA ASN A 271 -15.23 -14.43 -15.29
C ASN A 271 -14.56 -13.58 -16.37
N LEU A 272 -13.51 -12.85 -16.01
CA LEU A 272 -12.77 -11.94 -16.90
C LEU A 272 -11.64 -12.66 -17.68
N ARG A 273 -11.30 -13.92 -17.33
CA ARG A 273 -10.24 -14.70 -17.97
C ARG A 273 -10.72 -15.56 -19.14
N GLU A 274 -11.96 -15.99 -19.16
CA GLU A 274 -12.51 -16.78 -20.26
C GLU A 274 -12.66 -15.92 -21.52
N ARG A 275 -12.22 -16.42 -22.67
CA ARG A 275 -12.33 -15.77 -23.99
C ARG A 275 -13.67 -16.10 -24.63
#